data_c81f0c7663cce02f350815429ae4aeac
#
_entry.id   c81f0c7663cce02f350815429ae4aeac
#
_cell.length_a   1.000
_cell.length_b   1.000
_cell.length_c   1.000
_cell.angle_alpha   90.00
_cell.angle_beta   90.00
_cell.angle_gamma   90.00
#
_symmetry.space_group_name_H-M   'P 1'
#
loop_
_entity.id
_entity.type
_entity.pdbx_description
1 polymer ?
#
loop_
_entity_poly.entity_id
_entity_poly.type
_entity_poly.pdbx_seq_one_letter_code
_entity_poly.pdbx_strand_id
1 'polypeptide(L)'
;MTQLFLNASQVVTCAGPARARRGVEQGDAAVRERVGVAIDDAGRILTVAPDAELRAAYPTATIVDCGHGVLTPGFVDSHTHAIFGRARYEEQEMRAAGIGYLEIAKRGGGIHSSVRDLRRRTAAELIALATERLHRIAAHGTTTVEIKSGYGLSLESELTTLRVIRQLAADLPLRLVPTFLGAHEVPLDHRETARDREAYIRLVTEEMIPAVAMEGLARFCDVFCEPGVYTVEETRRILGAARGAGLQLKLHADELENGAAAELAAELGATSADHLAAISAQGIQALAAARTVATLLPGTMLFLGRPTQAPARALIEAGVPVALASDFNPGTSPTVNFPFVLTLGVSQLRLSVAEAFVAATVNGAAALGLAQEIGQIAPGFHADLALFDVRDHREIPYWYGDRRCQRTWVGGRLAHVG
;
A
#
# COMPACT_ATOMS: atom_id res chain seq x y z
N MET A 1 16.74 -6.23 24.98
CA MET A 1 17.79 -7.30 24.85
C MET A 1 18.06 -7.48 23.38
N THR A 2 19.33 -7.45 22.96
CA THR A 2 19.73 -7.61 21.55
C THR A 2 19.24 -8.94 20.98
N GLN A 3 18.79 -8.97 19.72
CA GLN A 3 18.46 -10.19 18.99
C GLN A 3 19.36 -10.31 17.76
N LEU A 4 19.74 -11.55 17.42
CA LEU A 4 20.52 -11.86 16.22
C LEU A 4 19.72 -12.78 15.31
N PHE A 5 19.49 -12.35 14.08
CA PHE A 5 18.92 -13.16 13.01
C PHE A 5 20.09 -13.79 12.24
N LEU A 6 20.26 -15.10 12.38
CA LEU A 6 21.43 -15.82 11.87
C LEU A 6 21.02 -16.99 10.96
N ASN A 7 21.99 -17.54 10.25
CA ASN A 7 21.79 -18.68 9.35
C ASN A 7 20.81 -18.41 8.21
N ALA A 8 20.72 -17.18 7.72
CA ALA A 8 19.99 -16.88 6.49
C ALA A 8 20.80 -17.34 5.26
N SER A 9 20.13 -17.92 4.25
CA SER A 9 20.78 -18.19 2.96
C SER A 9 21.13 -16.89 2.24
N GLN A 10 20.19 -15.96 2.26
CA GLN A 10 20.36 -14.60 1.74
C GLN A 10 19.65 -13.59 2.66
N VAL A 11 20.22 -12.40 2.76
CA VAL A 11 19.58 -11.23 3.33
C VAL A 11 19.39 -10.20 2.21
N VAL A 12 18.13 -10.01 1.79
CA VAL A 12 17.79 -8.93 0.86
C VAL A 12 17.76 -7.65 1.69
N THR A 13 18.79 -6.82 1.59
CA THR A 13 18.86 -5.67 2.49
C THR A 13 18.11 -4.46 1.95
N CYS A 14 17.95 -4.34 0.66
CA CYS A 14 17.52 -3.11 -0.01
C CYS A 14 18.28 -1.87 0.51
N ALA A 15 19.51 -2.05 1.04
CA ALA A 15 20.29 -0.98 1.63
C ALA A 15 20.77 0.03 0.59
N GLY A 16 20.72 1.33 0.92
CA GLY A 16 21.10 2.41 0.02
C GLY A 16 20.50 3.74 0.45
N PRO A 17 20.29 4.70 -0.48
CA PRO A 17 19.73 6.00 -0.10
C PRO A 17 18.37 5.89 0.59
N ALA A 18 18.21 6.59 1.72
CA ALA A 18 16.99 6.61 2.54
C ALA A 18 15.93 7.54 1.93
N ARG A 19 15.55 7.29 0.70
CA ARG A 19 14.56 8.03 -0.10
C ARG A 19 13.99 7.14 -1.20
N ALA A 20 12.97 7.60 -1.90
CA ALA A 20 12.48 6.93 -3.10
C ALA A 20 13.63 6.72 -4.11
N ARG A 21 13.77 5.51 -4.62
CA ARG A 21 14.76 5.12 -5.64
C ARG A 21 14.14 5.15 -7.01
N ARG A 22 14.91 5.59 -7.99
CA ARG A 22 14.46 5.82 -9.35
C ARG A 22 15.51 5.42 -10.39
N GLY A 23 15.05 5.14 -11.60
CA GLY A 23 15.94 4.71 -12.68
C GLY A 23 16.76 3.50 -12.25
N VAL A 24 18.05 3.54 -12.51
CA VAL A 24 18.99 2.42 -12.23
C VAL A 24 19.10 2.08 -10.73
N GLU A 25 18.86 3.05 -9.82
CA GLU A 25 18.91 2.81 -8.38
C GLU A 25 17.83 1.81 -7.93
N GLN A 26 16.71 1.74 -8.67
CA GLN A 26 15.62 0.81 -8.34
C GLN A 26 16.00 -0.64 -8.65
N GLY A 27 16.97 -0.86 -9.54
CA GLY A 27 17.44 -2.20 -9.94
C GLY A 27 18.36 -2.89 -8.93
N ASP A 28 18.63 -2.29 -7.76
CA ASP A 28 19.53 -2.87 -6.76
C ASP A 28 18.80 -3.17 -5.45
N ALA A 29 18.51 -4.45 -5.20
CA ALA A 29 17.97 -4.97 -3.95
C ALA A 29 19.06 -5.23 -2.89
N ALA A 30 20.32 -4.97 -3.16
CA ALA A 30 21.47 -5.12 -2.26
C ALA A 30 21.46 -6.46 -1.50
N VAL A 31 21.38 -7.58 -2.25
CA VAL A 31 21.35 -8.93 -1.68
C VAL A 31 22.72 -9.30 -1.12
N ARG A 32 22.74 -9.84 0.11
CA ARG A 32 23.95 -10.30 0.80
C ARG A 32 23.80 -11.75 1.22
N GLU A 33 24.89 -12.50 1.11
CA GLU A 33 24.99 -13.90 1.53
C GLU A 33 25.91 -14.05 2.73
N ARG A 34 25.70 -15.10 3.53
CA ARG A 34 26.52 -15.44 4.70
C ARG A 34 26.62 -14.28 5.70
N VAL A 35 25.54 -13.55 5.87
CA VAL A 35 25.42 -12.48 6.86
C VAL A 35 24.13 -12.65 7.67
N GLY A 36 24.18 -12.17 8.91
CA GLY A 36 23.04 -12.04 9.79
C GLY A 36 22.72 -10.57 10.06
N VAL A 37 21.72 -10.35 10.89
CA VAL A 37 21.25 -9.03 11.30
C VAL A 37 21.20 -8.96 12.83
N ALA A 38 21.81 -7.93 13.42
CA ALA A 38 21.66 -7.62 14.85
C ALA A 38 20.68 -6.46 15.02
N ILE A 39 19.76 -6.61 15.98
CA ILE A 39 18.81 -5.55 16.37
C ILE A 39 18.89 -5.28 17.87
N ASP A 40 18.59 -4.03 18.26
CA ASP A 40 18.52 -3.63 19.66
C ASP A 40 17.14 -3.93 20.30
N ASP A 41 16.99 -3.59 21.57
CA ASP A 41 15.74 -3.77 22.34
C ASP A 41 14.65 -2.73 21.99
N ALA A 42 15.01 -1.66 21.28
CA ALA A 42 14.08 -0.70 20.71
C ALA A 42 13.59 -1.13 19.32
N GLY A 43 14.05 -2.29 18.81
CA GLY A 43 13.69 -2.82 17.49
C GLY A 43 14.35 -2.07 16.34
N ARG A 44 15.55 -1.51 16.57
CA ARG A 44 16.37 -0.88 15.53
C ARG A 44 17.49 -1.82 15.08
N ILE A 45 17.76 -1.81 13.80
CA ILE A 45 18.88 -2.54 13.22
C ILE A 45 20.20 -1.88 13.64
N LEU A 46 21.07 -2.67 14.29
CA LEU A 46 22.40 -2.24 14.71
C LEU A 46 23.42 -2.42 13.59
N THR A 47 23.43 -3.61 12.98
CA THR A 47 24.39 -3.94 11.94
C THR A 47 23.99 -5.19 11.15
N VAL A 48 24.58 -5.32 9.96
CA VAL A 48 24.50 -6.51 9.09
C VAL A 48 25.93 -6.98 8.84
N ALA A 49 26.30 -8.13 9.37
CA ALA A 49 27.67 -8.65 9.32
C ALA A 49 27.68 -10.20 9.30
N PRO A 50 28.81 -10.84 9.02
CA PRO A 50 28.95 -12.29 9.10
C PRO A 50 28.49 -12.85 10.46
N ASP A 51 27.82 -14.00 10.45
CA ASP A 51 27.24 -14.62 11.66
C ASP A 51 28.26 -14.80 12.79
N ALA A 52 29.49 -15.17 12.47
CA ALA A 52 30.56 -15.35 13.46
C ALA A 52 30.95 -14.04 14.15
N GLU A 53 30.99 -12.93 13.40
CA GLU A 53 31.27 -11.61 13.95
C GLU A 53 30.14 -11.13 14.86
N LEU A 54 28.88 -11.36 14.47
CA LEU A 54 27.72 -11.00 15.28
C LEU A 54 27.70 -11.77 16.60
N ARG A 55 27.98 -13.09 16.57
CA ARG A 55 28.06 -13.91 17.78
C ARG A 55 29.17 -13.42 18.73
N ALA A 56 30.31 -13.04 18.18
CA ALA A 56 31.43 -12.53 18.97
C ALA A 56 31.12 -11.12 19.56
N ALA A 57 30.49 -10.25 18.79
CA ALA A 57 30.14 -8.90 19.22
C ALA A 57 28.97 -8.86 20.23
N TYR A 58 28.04 -9.82 20.16
CA TYR A 58 26.83 -9.86 21.00
C TYR A 58 26.64 -11.24 21.66
N PRO A 59 27.54 -11.66 22.55
CA PRO A 59 27.56 -13.03 23.10
C PRO A 59 26.35 -13.40 23.97
N THR A 60 25.60 -12.40 24.47
CA THR A 60 24.40 -12.57 25.30
C THR A 60 23.10 -12.35 24.56
N ALA A 61 23.15 -12.13 23.24
CA ALA A 61 21.96 -11.86 22.45
C ALA A 61 21.08 -13.10 22.27
N THR A 62 19.78 -12.88 22.15
CA THR A 62 18.84 -13.94 21.77
C THR A 62 19.01 -14.26 20.29
N ILE A 63 19.14 -15.54 19.95
CA ILE A 63 19.31 -15.98 18.56
C ILE A 63 17.95 -16.33 17.95
N VAL A 64 17.68 -15.77 16.80
CA VAL A 64 16.60 -16.15 15.89
C VAL A 64 17.23 -16.91 14.72
N ASP A 65 17.02 -18.22 14.68
CA ASP A 65 17.51 -19.05 13.57
C ASP A 65 16.62 -18.88 12.34
N CYS A 66 17.21 -18.44 11.23
CA CYS A 66 16.54 -18.29 9.95
C CYS A 66 16.46 -19.60 9.15
N GLY A 67 17.04 -20.72 9.64
CA GLY A 67 16.90 -22.05 9.04
C GLY A 67 17.32 -22.12 7.56
N HIS A 68 18.29 -21.31 7.16
CA HIS A 68 18.71 -21.07 5.78
C HIS A 68 17.60 -20.50 4.86
N GLY A 69 16.57 -19.87 5.42
CA GLY A 69 15.59 -19.10 4.68
C GLY A 69 16.15 -17.78 4.16
N VAL A 70 15.36 -17.07 3.39
CA VAL A 70 15.67 -15.71 2.91
C VAL A 70 15.05 -14.69 3.85
N LEU A 71 15.87 -13.79 4.41
CA LEU A 71 15.43 -12.68 5.23
C LEU A 71 15.33 -11.41 4.37
N THR A 72 14.19 -10.72 4.44
CA THR A 72 13.92 -9.49 3.67
C THR A 72 13.44 -8.38 4.60
N PRO A 73 13.48 -7.10 4.19
CA PRO A 73 12.61 -6.11 4.81
C PRO A 73 11.16 -6.58 4.69
N GLY A 74 10.34 -6.28 5.67
CA GLY A 74 8.90 -6.49 5.55
C GLY A 74 8.32 -5.66 4.40
N PHE A 75 7.36 -6.22 3.68
CA PHE A 75 6.72 -5.49 2.60
C PHE A 75 5.91 -4.31 3.13
N VAL A 76 5.86 -3.26 2.34
CA VAL A 76 5.10 -2.04 2.60
C VAL A 76 3.97 -1.95 1.57
N ASP A 77 2.77 -2.28 1.99
CA ASP A 77 1.58 -2.17 1.16
C ASP A 77 1.03 -0.76 1.24
N SER A 78 1.41 0.06 0.26
CA SER A 78 1.17 1.50 0.28
C SER A 78 -0.19 1.92 -0.29
N HIS A 79 -1.08 0.96 -0.57
CA HIS A 79 -2.44 1.23 -1.05
C HIS A 79 -3.38 0.07 -0.74
N THR A 80 -4.27 0.23 0.25
CA THR A 80 -5.33 -0.73 0.55
C THR A 80 -6.63 -0.06 1.00
N HIS A 81 -7.73 -0.81 0.88
CA HIS A 81 -9.05 -0.49 1.42
C HIS A 81 -9.50 -1.59 2.40
N ALA A 82 -8.61 -1.96 3.34
CA ALA A 82 -8.80 -3.14 4.18
C ALA A 82 -10.02 -3.07 5.14
N ILE A 83 -10.57 -1.85 5.38
CA ILE A 83 -11.78 -1.67 6.20
C ILE A 83 -13.03 -1.70 5.30
N PHE A 84 -13.68 -2.84 5.25
CA PHE A 84 -14.96 -3.04 4.57
C PHE A 84 -15.78 -4.12 5.29
N GLY A 85 -17.09 -4.16 5.08
CA GLY A 85 -17.94 -5.21 5.60
C GLY A 85 -17.76 -6.52 4.82
N ARG A 86 -18.69 -6.81 3.91
CA ARG A 86 -18.66 -8.06 3.12
C ARG A 86 -17.84 -7.92 1.83
N ALA A 87 -17.30 -9.05 1.35
CA ALA A 87 -16.74 -9.16 0.01
C ALA A 87 -17.84 -9.12 -1.07
N ARG A 88 -17.46 -8.77 -2.31
CA ARG A 88 -18.38 -8.63 -3.45
C ARG A 88 -18.20 -9.77 -4.47
N TYR A 89 -18.12 -11.02 -3.98
CA TYR A 89 -17.86 -12.18 -4.85
C TYR A 89 -18.97 -12.43 -5.87
N GLU A 90 -20.20 -12.00 -5.61
CA GLU A 90 -21.30 -12.10 -6.59
C GLU A 90 -21.03 -11.26 -7.85
N GLU A 91 -20.29 -10.15 -7.71
CA GLU A 91 -19.90 -9.34 -8.87
C GLU A 91 -18.88 -10.06 -9.77
N GLN A 92 -18.07 -10.94 -9.20
CA GLN A 92 -17.16 -11.77 -10.00
C GLN A 92 -17.93 -12.76 -10.89
N GLU A 93 -18.98 -13.37 -10.38
CA GLU A 93 -19.87 -14.22 -11.19
C GLU A 93 -20.56 -13.42 -12.29
N MET A 94 -21.03 -12.21 -12.00
CA MET A 94 -21.62 -11.32 -13.00
C MET A 94 -20.60 -11.00 -14.11
N ARG A 95 -19.37 -10.68 -13.76
CA ARG A 95 -18.29 -10.43 -14.73
C ARG A 95 -17.97 -11.66 -15.58
N ALA A 96 -17.90 -12.83 -14.96
CA ALA A 96 -17.70 -14.09 -15.68
C ALA A 96 -18.84 -14.37 -16.67
N ALA A 97 -20.07 -13.93 -16.38
CA ALA A 97 -21.21 -13.96 -17.28
C ALA A 97 -21.21 -12.84 -18.35
N GLY A 98 -20.14 -12.04 -18.44
CA GLY A 98 -20.00 -10.96 -19.42
C GLY A 98 -20.71 -9.64 -19.07
N ILE A 99 -21.21 -9.50 -17.83
CA ILE A 99 -21.87 -8.27 -17.40
C ILE A 99 -20.81 -7.21 -17.10
N GLY A 100 -20.89 -6.07 -17.82
CA GLY A 100 -19.93 -4.97 -17.69
C GLY A 100 -20.06 -4.20 -16.37
N TYR A 101 -19.01 -3.48 -16.01
CA TYR A 101 -18.89 -2.73 -14.75
C TYR A 101 -20.09 -1.77 -14.51
N LEU A 102 -20.48 -0.98 -15.52
CA LEU A 102 -21.60 -0.04 -15.40
C LEU A 102 -22.94 -0.75 -15.14
N GLU A 103 -23.15 -1.91 -15.74
CA GLU A 103 -24.38 -2.69 -15.52
C GLU A 103 -24.41 -3.31 -14.12
N ILE A 104 -23.25 -3.76 -13.61
CA ILE A 104 -23.12 -4.22 -12.21
C ILE A 104 -23.48 -3.09 -11.25
N ALA A 105 -22.97 -1.89 -11.49
CA ALA A 105 -23.30 -0.71 -10.68
C ALA A 105 -24.80 -0.37 -10.71
N LYS A 106 -25.45 -0.42 -11.87
CA LYS A 106 -26.91 -0.23 -12.02
C LYS A 106 -27.73 -1.26 -11.25
N ARG A 107 -27.24 -2.48 -11.15
CA ARG A 107 -27.85 -3.57 -10.34
C ARG A 107 -27.58 -3.44 -8.85
N GLY A 108 -27.00 -2.33 -8.41
CA GLY A 108 -26.73 -2.03 -7.03
C GLY A 108 -25.42 -2.62 -6.50
N GLY A 109 -24.52 -3.07 -7.36
CA GLY A 109 -23.14 -3.47 -7.05
C GLY A 109 -22.18 -2.28 -6.94
N GLY A 110 -20.89 -2.56 -7.08
CA GLY A 110 -19.83 -1.57 -7.05
C GLY A 110 -19.58 -0.98 -5.65
N ILE A 111 -18.94 0.18 -5.61
CA ILE A 111 -18.59 0.89 -4.37
C ILE A 111 -19.82 1.13 -3.49
N HIS A 112 -20.96 1.46 -4.07
CA HIS A 112 -22.19 1.71 -3.33
C HIS A 112 -22.73 0.48 -2.57
N SER A 113 -22.45 -0.73 -3.05
CA SER A 113 -22.76 -1.95 -2.29
C SER A 113 -21.94 -2.03 -1.01
N SER A 114 -20.65 -1.72 -1.09
CA SER A 114 -19.76 -1.64 0.08
C SER A 114 -20.17 -0.54 1.04
N VAL A 115 -20.58 0.63 0.52
CA VAL A 115 -21.07 1.76 1.34
C VAL A 115 -22.30 1.38 2.14
N ARG A 116 -23.30 0.77 1.48
CA ARG A 116 -24.52 0.33 2.18
C ARG A 116 -24.24 -0.70 3.27
N ASP A 117 -23.30 -1.60 3.04
CA ASP A 117 -22.95 -2.61 4.04
C ASP A 117 -22.14 -1.99 5.18
N LEU A 118 -21.12 -1.19 4.90
CA LEU A 118 -20.27 -0.58 5.93
C LEU A 118 -21.08 0.33 6.88
N ARG A 119 -21.96 1.18 6.34
CA ARG A 119 -22.81 2.08 7.14
C ARG A 119 -23.73 1.36 8.14
N ARG A 120 -23.96 0.05 7.97
CA ARG A 120 -24.78 -0.77 8.89
C ARG A 120 -23.95 -1.48 9.95
N ARG A 121 -22.61 -1.42 9.85
CA ARG A 121 -21.72 -2.11 10.76
C ARG A 121 -21.38 -1.26 11.97
N THR A 122 -21.30 -1.91 13.10
CA THR A 122 -20.73 -1.30 14.30
C THR A 122 -19.20 -1.22 14.18
N ALA A 123 -18.58 -0.32 14.93
CA ALA A 123 -17.12 -0.24 15.01
C ALA A 123 -16.49 -1.57 15.45
N ALA A 124 -17.13 -2.28 16.40
CA ALA A 124 -16.66 -3.58 16.89
C ALA A 124 -16.65 -4.65 15.79
N GLU A 125 -17.69 -4.72 14.95
CA GLU A 125 -17.72 -5.62 13.80
C GLU A 125 -16.63 -5.28 12.77
N LEU A 126 -16.40 -4.00 12.48
CA LEU A 126 -15.35 -3.55 11.57
C LEU A 126 -13.96 -3.89 12.12
N ILE A 127 -13.72 -3.71 13.41
CA ILE A 127 -12.48 -4.12 14.09
C ILE A 127 -12.26 -5.62 13.93
N ALA A 128 -13.25 -6.45 14.24
CA ALA A 128 -13.13 -7.91 14.16
C ALA A 128 -12.79 -8.38 12.72
N LEU A 129 -13.51 -7.88 11.71
CA LEU A 129 -13.29 -8.20 10.31
C LEU A 129 -11.89 -7.73 9.82
N ALA A 130 -11.48 -6.53 10.20
CA ALA A 130 -10.19 -6.00 9.80
C ALA A 130 -9.03 -6.70 10.49
N THR A 131 -9.16 -7.08 11.77
CA THR A 131 -8.15 -7.85 12.51
C THR A 131 -7.82 -9.16 11.80
N GLU A 132 -8.84 -9.92 11.38
CA GLU A 132 -8.63 -11.16 10.61
C GLU A 132 -7.84 -10.90 9.32
N ARG A 133 -8.22 -9.87 8.56
CA ARG A 133 -7.56 -9.50 7.30
C ARG A 133 -6.12 -9.08 7.52
N LEU A 134 -5.86 -8.26 8.54
CA LEU A 134 -4.52 -7.77 8.87
C LEU A 134 -3.59 -8.89 9.34
N HIS A 135 -4.08 -9.87 10.09
CA HIS A 135 -3.31 -11.08 10.40
C HIS A 135 -2.95 -11.87 9.13
N ARG A 136 -3.87 -12.00 8.19
CA ARG A 136 -3.59 -12.64 6.90
C ARG A 136 -2.58 -11.85 6.07
N ILE A 137 -2.64 -10.51 6.09
CA ILE A 137 -1.66 -9.63 5.45
C ILE A 137 -0.27 -9.86 6.05
N ALA A 138 -0.15 -9.89 7.40
CA ALA A 138 1.10 -10.18 8.09
C ALA A 138 1.65 -11.57 7.74
N ALA A 139 0.78 -12.57 7.54
CA ALA A 139 1.15 -13.92 7.17
C ALA A 139 1.81 -14.04 5.77
N HIS A 140 1.76 -12.99 4.98
CA HIS A 140 2.43 -12.89 3.68
C HIS A 140 3.67 -12.00 3.68
N GLY A 141 4.15 -11.58 4.87
CA GLY A 141 5.39 -10.80 5.02
C GLY A 141 5.21 -9.28 4.96
N THR A 142 3.97 -8.78 4.95
CA THR A 142 3.70 -7.35 5.00
C THR A 142 3.75 -6.85 6.44
N THR A 143 4.49 -5.78 6.68
CA THR A 143 4.72 -5.18 8.01
C THR A 143 4.09 -3.79 8.15
N THR A 144 3.93 -3.10 7.03
CA THR A 144 3.32 -1.77 6.98
C THR A 144 2.17 -1.78 5.97
N VAL A 145 1.02 -1.26 6.37
CA VAL A 145 -0.20 -1.24 5.56
C VAL A 145 -0.80 0.16 5.60
N GLU A 146 -0.92 0.78 4.45
CA GLU A 146 -1.77 1.96 4.31
C GLU A 146 -3.21 1.51 4.21
N ILE A 147 -4.09 2.13 4.99
CA ILE A 147 -5.52 1.82 4.99
C ILE A 147 -6.32 3.10 4.72
N LYS A 148 -7.06 3.08 3.62
CA LYS A 148 -7.97 4.16 3.24
C LYS A 148 -9.35 3.96 3.89
N SER A 149 -9.99 5.05 4.28
CA SER A 149 -11.45 5.11 4.47
C SER A 149 -12.15 5.06 3.09
N GLY A 150 -13.32 5.65 2.92
CA GLY A 150 -13.93 5.83 1.59
C GLY A 150 -15.05 4.85 1.25
N TYR A 151 -15.45 4.00 2.19
CA TYR A 151 -16.69 3.25 2.11
C TYR A 151 -17.76 3.77 3.06
N GLY A 152 -17.48 4.85 3.81
CA GLY A 152 -18.46 5.55 4.64
C GLY A 152 -19.28 6.56 3.86
N LEU A 153 -18.60 7.45 3.12
CA LEU A 153 -19.14 8.55 2.33
C LEU A 153 -20.14 9.42 3.11
N SER A 154 -19.93 9.56 4.42
CA SER A 154 -20.63 10.48 5.33
C SER A 154 -19.68 10.84 6.46
N LEU A 155 -19.86 12.00 7.09
CA LEU A 155 -19.01 12.47 8.18
C LEU A 155 -18.84 11.41 9.27
N GLU A 156 -19.94 10.89 9.79
CA GLU A 156 -19.95 9.92 10.88
C GLU A 156 -19.23 8.61 10.50
N SER A 157 -19.54 8.06 9.31
CA SER A 157 -19.00 6.76 8.91
C SER A 157 -17.53 6.83 8.52
N GLU A 158 -17.08 7.95 7.92
CA GLU A 158 -15.66 8.17 7.61
C GLU A 158 -14.83 8.32 8.89
N LEU A 159 -15.28 9.13 9.85
CA LEU A 159 -14.62 9.27 11.15
C LEU A 159 -14.60 7.94 11.91
N THR A 160 -15.70 7.19 11.89
CA THR A 160 -15.77 5.85 12.52
C THR A 160 -14.73 4.92 11.91
N THR A 161 -14.62 4.87 10.58
CA THR A 161 -13.63 4.06 9.87
C THR A 161 -12.21 4.43 10.27
N LEU A 162 -11.88 5.71 10.30
CA LEU A 162 -10.54 6.18 10.68
C LEU A 162 -10.22 5.92 12.16
N ARG A 163 -11.21 6.04 13.05
CA ARG A 163 -11.06 5.67 14.47
C ARG A 163 -10.83 4.18 14.64
N VAL A 164 -11.48 3.33 13.84
CA VAL A 164 -11.22 1.87 13.78
C VAL A 164 -9.77 1.61 13.38
N ILE A 165 -9.24 2.29 12.36
CA ILE A 165 -7.83 2.15 11.96
C ILE A 165 -6.90 2.54 13.11
N ARG A 166 -7.18 3.64 13.81
CA ARG A 166 -6.40 4.09 14.99
C ARG A 166 -6.40 3.05 16.11
N GLN A 167 -7.55 2.42 16.38
CA GLN A 167 -7.66 1.36 17.39
C GLN A 167 -6.84 0.13 16.98
N LEU A 168 -6.97 -0.32 15.73
CA LEU A 168 -6.21 -1.46 15.21
C LEU A 168 -4.70 -1.21 15.24
N ALA A 169 -4.26 0.04 14.99
CA ALA A 169 -2.84 0.41 15.08
C ALA A 169 -2.29 0.33 16.51
N ALA A 170 -3.14 0.48 17.52
CA ALA A 170 -2.75 0.30 18.92
C ALA A 170 -2.74 -1.18 19.34
N ASP A 171 -3.62 -1.99 18.77
CA ASP A 171 -3.86 -3.38 19.20
C ASP A 171 -2.98 -4.41 18.47
N LEU A 172 -2.60 -4.12 17.21
CA LEU A 172 -1.90 -5.07 16.35
C LEU A 172 -0.42 -4.72 16.18
N PRO A 173 0.45 -5.72 16.11
CA PRO A 173 1.88 -5.51 15.85
C PRO A 173 2.14 -5.25 14.35
N LEU A 174 1.40 -4.31 13.76
CA LEU A 174 1.57 -3.85 12.38
C LEU A 174 1.64 -2.33 12.36
N ARG A 175 2.40 -1.79 11.42
CA ARG A 175 2.43 -0.35 11.19
C ARG A 175 1.27 0.02 10.26
N LEU A 176 0.22 0.64 10.78
CA LEU A 176 -0.92 1.09 9.99
C LEU A 176 -0.82 2.58 9.70
N VAL A 177 -1.02 2.97 8.44
CA VAL A 177 -0.97 4.36 7.97
C VAL A 177 -2.35 4.74 7.46
N PRO A 178 -3.10 5.58 8.21
CA PRO A 178 -4.45 5.96 7.82
C PRO A 178 -4.46 7.03 6.72
N THR A 179 -5.34 6.84 5.73
CA THR A 179 -5.63 7.78 4.64
C THR A 179 -7.13 8.09 4.63
N PHE A 180 -7.49 9.37 4.65
CA PHE A 180 -8.85 9.83 4.45
C PHE A 180 -9.20 9.81 2.97
N LEU A 181 -10.28 9.12 2.60
CA LEU A 181 -10.76 9.00 1.22
C LEU A 181 -12.28 9.27 1.14
N GLY A 182 -12.79 10.33 1.77
CA GLY A 182 -14.19 10.73 1.65
C GLY A 182 -14.61 11.04 0.20
N ALA A 183 -13.65 11.31 -0.68
CA ALA A 183 -13.86 11.50 -2.11
C ALA A 183 -13.52 10.24 -2.93
N HIS A 184 -13.96 9.07 -2.50
CA HIS A 184 -13.83 7.80 -3.22
C HIS A 184 -14.94 7.66 -4.29
N GLU A 185 -16.12 8.14 -3.98
CA GLU A 185 -17.28 8.17 -4.88
C GLU A 185 -18.26 9.25 -4.38
N VAL A 186 -19.13 9.74 -5.24
CA VAL A 186 -20.26 10.58 -4.80
C VAL A 186 -21.40 9.68 -4.35
N PRO A 187 -21.86 9.78 -3.10
CA PRO A 187 -22.91 8.91 -2.60
C PRO A 187 -24.25 9.14 -3.32
N LEU A 188 -25.09 8.10 -3.38
CA LEU A 188 -26.32 8.11 -4.18
C LEU A 188 -27.28 9.24 -3.81
N ASP A 189 -27.36 9.61 -2.56
CA ASP A 189 -28.15 10.70 -2.01
C ASP A 189 -27.65 12.12 -2.41
N HIS A 190 -26.48 12.19 -3.09
CA HIS A 190 -25.88 13.42 -3.57
C HIS A 190 -25.60 13.40 -5.09
N ARG A 191 -26.31 12.55 -5.87
CA ARG A 191 -26.04 12.36 -7.31
C ARG A 191 -27.13 12.90 -8.23
N GLU A 192 -28.29 13.29 -7.71
CA GLU A 192 -29.46 13.62 -8.55
C GLU A 192 -29.24 14.91 -9.34
N THR A 193 -28.60 15.91 -8.75
CA THR A 193 -28.34 17.19 -9.37
C THR A 193 -26.91 17.69 -9.19
N ALA A 194 -26.47 18.62 -10.00
CA ALA A 194 -25.19 19.31 -9.81
C ALA A 194 -25.10 20.02 -8.45
N ARG A 195 -26.23 20.48 -7.91
CA ARG A 195 -26.31 21.10 -6.58
C ARG A 195 -26.03 20.10 -5.46
N ASP A 196 -26.54 18.88 -5.59
CA ASP A 196 -26.34 17.85 -4.59
C ASP A 196 -24.87 17.39 -4.60
N ARG A 197 -24.31 17.23 -5.79
CA ARG A 197 -22.88 16.94 -5.97
C ARG A 197 -22.00 18.02 -5.32
N GLU A 198 -22.28 19.28 -5.57
CA GLU A 198 -21.56 20.40 -4.96
C GLU A 198 -21.74 20.45 -3.44
N ALA A 199 -22.91 20.08 -2.94
CA ALA A 199 -23.17 19.96 -1.49
C ALA A 199 -22.28 18.88 -0.85
N TYR A 200 -22.08 17.74 -1.54
CA TYR A 200 -21.18 16.69 -1.06
C TYR A 200 -19.72 17.14 -1.07
N ILE A 201 -19.26 17.82 -2.13
CA ILE A 201 -17.88 18.35 -2.18
C ILE A 201 -17.65 19.32 -1.03
N ARG A 202 -18.63 20.19 -0.72
CA ARG A 202 -18.54 21.08 0.45
C ARG A 202 -18.50 20.30 1.76
N LEU A 203 -19.35 19.26 1.91
CA LEU A 203 -19.30 18.39 3.09
C LEU A 203 -17.90 17.78 3.29
N VAL A 204 -17.26 17.31 2.21
CA VAL A 204 -15.89 16.79 2.26
C VAL A 204 -14.89 17.87 2.68
N THR A 205 -14.97 19.06 2.03
CA THR A 205 -13.95 20.12 2.21
C THR A 205 -14.14 20.95 3.46
N GLU A 206 -15.39 21.21 3.88
CA GLU A 206 -15.71 22.15 4.95
C GLU A 206 -16.02 21.47 6.30
N GLU A 207 -16.35 20.16 6.28
CA GLU A 207 -16.71 19.43 7.49
C GLU A 207 -15.81 18.19 7.73
N MET A 208 -15.70 17.27 6.74
CA MET A 208 -14.97 16.01 6.94
C MET A 208 -13.46 16.25 7.12
N ILE A 209 -12.82 16.96 6.19
CA ILE A 209 -11.38 17.24 6.25
C ILE A 209 -11.00 17.98 7.53
N PRO A 210 -11.68 19.07 7.95
CA PRO A 210 -11.40 19.72 9.23
C PRO A 210 -11.56 18.78 10.43
N ALA A 211 -12.62 17.95 10.46
CA ALA A 211 -12.83 17.01 11.56
C ALA A 211 -11.71 15.94 11.63
N VAL A 212 -11.31 15.39 10.49
CA VAL A 212 -10.21 14.42 10.40
C VAL A 212 -8.89 15.03 10.88
N ALA A 213 -8.60 16.27 10.46
CA ALA A 213 -7.38 16.97 10.85
C ALA A 213 -7.39 17.34 12.34
N MET A 214 -8.52 17.82 12.86
CA MET A 214 -8.68 18.19 14.27
C MET A 214 -8.44 17.01 15.22
N GLU A 215 -8.89 15.80 14.84
CA GLU A 215 -8.68 14.57 15.63
C GLU A 215 -7.34 13.87 15.32
N GLY A 216 -6.58 14.33 14.33
CA GLY A 216 -5.34 13.70 13.90
C GLY A 216 -5.55 12.26 13.39
N LEU A 217 -6.65 12.00 12.68
CA LEU A 217 -7.08 10.65 12.31
C LEU A 217 -6.42 10.09 11.06
N ALA A 218 -5.89 10.94 10.20
CA ALA A 218 -5.26 10.52 8.96
C ALA A 218 -3.95 11.27 8.70
N ARG A 219 -3.01 10.58 8.06
CA ARG A 219 -1.78 11.19 7.54
C ARG A 219 -1.99 11.80 6.17
N PHE A 220 -2.80 11.13 5.35
CA PHE A 220 -3.04 11.50 3.96
C PHE A 220 -4.52 11.79 3.72
N CYS A 221 -4.77 12.60 2.67
CA CYS A 221 -6.02 12.68 1.98
C CYS A 221 -5.83 12.19 0.55
N ASP A 222 -6.76 11.37 0.07
CA ASP A 222 -6.78 10.83 -1.28
C ASP A 222 -8.11 11.17 -1.96
N VAL A 223 -8.11 11.22 -3.28
CA VAL A 223 -9.30 11.45 -4.12
C VAL A 223 -9.25 10.49 -5.31
N PHE A 224 -10.38 9.88 -5.66
CA PHE A 224 -10.52 9.12 -6.89
C PHE A 224 -10.75 10.05 -8.06
N CYS A 225 -9.65 10.55 -8.65
CA CYS A 225 -9.66 11.45 -9.80
C CYS A 225 -9.74 10.64 -11.09
N GLU A 226 -10.96 10.40 -11.55
CA GLU A 226 -11.25 9.57 -12.72
C GLU A 226 -12.42 10.16 -13.49
N PRO A 227 -12.42 10.13 -14.84
CA PRO A 227 -13.58 10.52 -15.62
C PRO A 227 -14.87 9.81 -15.16
N GLY A 228 -15.89 10.59 -14.83
CA GLY A 228 -17.15 10.07 -14.29
C GLY A 228 -17.22 9.91 -12.77
N VAL A 229 -16.10 10.07 -12.03
CA VAL A 229 -16.07 10.09 -10.58
C VAL A 229 -15.77 11.51 -10.08
N TYR A 230 -14.52 11.91 -9.89
CA TYR A 230 -14.17 13.30 -9.59
C TYR A 230 -13.34 13.91 -10.72
N THR A 231 -13.69 15.12 -11.12
CA THR A 231 -12.94 15.90 -12.10
C THR A 231 -11.64 16.44 -11.52
N VAL A 232 -10.70 16.83 -12.39
CA VAL A 232 -9.44 17.49 -11.99
C VAL A 232 -9.69 18.72 -11.11
N GLU A 233 -10.70 19.55 -11.47
CA GLU A 233 -11.03 20.76 -10.71
C GLU A 233 -11.63 20.46 -9.32
N GLU A 234 -12.51 19.49 -9.22
CA GLU A 234 -13.08 19.05 -7.95
C GLU A 234 -11.97 18.45 -7.06
N THR A 235 -11.12 17.62 -7.65
CA THR A 235 -9.96 17.01 -6.97
C THR A 235 -9.00 18.09 -6.45
N ARG A 236 -8.69 19.10 -7.27
CA ARG A 236 -7.85 20.24 -6.89
C ARG A 236 -8.41 20.97 -5.67
N ARG A 237 -9.71 21.20 -5.62
CA ARG A 237 -10.38 21.85 -4.48
C ARG A 237 -10.29 21.00 -3.22
N ILE A 238 -10.59 19.71 -3.31
CA ILE A 238 -10.59 18.79 -2.17
C ILE A 238 -9.17 18.66 -1.61
N LEU A 239 -8.19 18.37 -2.46
CA LEU A 239 -6.80 18.22 -2.03
C LEU A 239 -6.17 19.55 -1.58
N GLY A 240 -6.62 20.68 -2.13
CA GLY A 240 -6.26 22.01 -1.65
C GLY A 240 -6.72 22.26 -0.21
N ALA A 241 -7.97 21.89 0.11
CA ALA A 241 -8.50 21.93 1.47
C ALA A 241 -7.73 20.99 2.41
N ALA A 242 -7.44 19.76 1.98
CA ALA A 242 -6.68 18.78 2.75
C ALA A 242 -5.26 19.29 3.09
N ARG A 243 -4.55 19.85 2.11
CA ARG A 243 -3.23 20.47 2.33
C ARG A 243 -3.32 21.65 3.28
N GLY A 244 -4.34 22.50 3.15
CA GLY A 244 -4.59 23.61 4.07
C GLY A 244 -4.83 23.14 5.52
N ALA A 245 -5.38 21.94 5.70
CA ALA A 245 -5.59 21.29 6.99
C ALA A 245 -4.36 20.47 7.49
N GLY A 246 -3.24 20.46 6.75
CA GLY A 246 -2.00 19.80 7.14
C GLY A 246 -1.89 18.33 6.74
N LEU A 247 -2.82 17.78 5.94
CA LEU A 247 -2.75 16.43 5.41
C LEU A 247 -1.80 16.36 4.20
N GLN A 248 -1.06 15.26 4.07
CA GLN A 248 -0.31 14.93 2.86
C GLN A 248 -1.28 14.40 1.79
N LEU A 249 -0.85 14.44 0.52
CA LEU A 249 -1.74 14.17 -0.61
C LEU A 249 -1.38 12.87 -1.31
N LYS A 250 -2.40 12.13 -1.73
CA LYS A 250 -2.36 10.99 -2.63
C LYS A 250 -3.49 11.12 -3.66
N LEU A 251 -3.41 10.40 -4.77
CA LEU A 251 -4.48 10.31 -5.76
C LEU A 251 -4.60 8.90 -6.32
N HIS A 252 -5.84 8.39 -6.45
CA HIS A 252 -6.14 7.41 -7.48
C HIS A 252 -6.17 8.18 -8.80
N ALA A 253 -5.31 7.82 -9.73
CA ALA A 253 -5.04 8.63 -10.92
C ALA A 253 -4.98 7.75 -12.17
N ASP A 254 -5.74 8.17 -13.21
CA ASP A 254 -5.70 7.57 -14.54
C ASP A 254 -5.78 6.01 -14.48
N GLU A 255 -6.73 5.48 -13.70
CA GLU A 255 -6.91 4.04 -13.51
C GLU A 255 -7.49 3.38 -14.75
N LEU A 256 -8.61 3.88 -15.25
CA LEU A 256 -9.38 3.30 -16.35
C LEU A 256 -9.23 4.12 -17.64
N GLU A 257 -9.22 5.43 -17.51
CA GLU A 257 -9.11 6.39 -18.59
C GLU A 257 -8.12 7.51 -18.23
N ASN A 258 -7.50 8.12 -19.23
CA ASN A 258 -6.66 9.29 -18.99
C ASN A 258 -7.52 10.51 -18.68
N GLY A 259 -7.41 11.00 -17.46
CA GLY A 259 -8.08 12.20 -16.96
C GLY A 259 -7.13 13.35 -16.62
N ALA A 260 -5.83 13.25 -16.95
CA ALA A 260 -4.77 14.17 -16.51
C ALA A 260 -4.62 14.22 -14.97
N ALA A 261 -4.98 13.13 -14.28
CA ALA A 261 -4.87 13.05 -12.82
C ALA A 261 -3.42 12.92 -12.36
N ALA A 262 -2.55 12.26 -13.15
CA ALA A 262 -1.12 12.18 -12.88
C ALA A 262 -0.44 13.56 -12.96
N GLU A 263 -0.82 14.39 -13.94
CA GLU A 263 -0.35 15.78 -14.07
C GLU A 263 -0.78 16.61 -12.87
N LEU A 264 -2.02 16.44 -12.40
CA LEU A 264 -2.52 17.11 -11.20
C LEU A 264 -1.77 16.65 -9.95
N ALA A 265 -1.50 15.35 -9.79
CA ALA A 265 -0.72 14.83 -8.68
C ALA A 265 0.67 15.48 -8.61
N ALA A 266 1.33 15.60 -9.76
CA ALA A 266 2.62 16.27 -9.86
C ALA A 266 2.54 17.76 -9.51
N GLU A 267 1.55 18.48 -10.05
CA GLU A 267 1.31 19.90 -9.76
C GLU A 267 1.07 20.16 -8.28
N LEU A 268 0.28 19.33 -7.64
CA LEU A 268 -0.02 19.45 -6.22
C LEU A 268 1.10 18.95 -5.32
N GLY A 269 2.17 18.35 -5.85
CA GLY A 269 3.24 17.75 -5.05
C GLY A 269 2.72 16.59 -4.19
N ALA A 270 1.84 15.76 -4.74
CA ALA A 270 1.35 14.59 -4.05
C ALA A 270 2.48 13.62 -3.74
N THR A 271 2.39 12.93 -2.61
CA THR A 271 3.39 11.93 -2.18
C THR A 271 3.39 10.75 -3.16
N SER A 272 2.21 10.30 -3.58
CA SER A 272 2.07 9.29 -4.63
C SER A 272 0.87 9.56 -5.54
N ALA A 273 0.97 9.04 -6.76
CA ALA A 273 -0.13 8.85 -7.70
C ALA A 273 -0.27 7.36 -7.94
N ASP A 274 -1.45 6.83 -7.72
CA ASP A 274 -1.70 5.41 -7.60
C ASP A 274 -2.52 4.92 -8.81
N HIS A 275 -2.39 3.64 -9.26
CA HIS A 275 -2.93 2.98 -10.46
C HIS A 275 -2.15 3.27 -11.74
N LEU A 276 -2.43 4.37 -12.45
CA LEU A 276 -1.69 4.87 -13.62
C LEU A 276 -1.73 3.95 -14.87
N ALA A 277 -2.75 3.08 -14.99
CA ALA A 277 -2.83 2.17 -16.14
C ALA A 277 -3.13 2.92 -17.45
N ALA A 278 -3.77 4.10 -17.35
CA ALA A 278 -4.10 4.96 -18.49
C ALA A 278 -3.28 6.27 -18.55
N ILE A 279 -2.15 6.35 -17.80
CA ILE A 279 -1.31 7.55 -17.74
C ILE A 279 -0.80 7.98 -19.12
N SER A 280 -0.77 9.28 -19.38
CA SER A 280 -0.20 9.88 -20.57
C SER A 280 1.34 9.98 -20.52
N ALA A 281 1.97 10.17 -21.69
CA ALA A 281 3.41 10.49 -21.73
C ALA A 281 3.72 11.81 -20.99
N GLN A 282 2.81 12.78 -21.03
CA GLN A 282 2.93 14.05 -20.30
C GLN A 282 2.84 13.81 -18.79
N GLY A 283 1.92 12.97 -18.33
CA GLY A 283 1.81 12.57 -16.92
C GLY A 283 3.09 11.90 -16.39
N ILE A 284 3.69 11.00 -17.18
CA ILE A 284 4.98 10.38 -16.85
C ILE A 284 6.06 11.44 -16.62
N GLN A 285 6.20 12.42 -17.53
CA GLN A 285 7.18 13.50 -17.40
C GLN A 285 6.90 14.39 -16.18
N ALA A 286 5.62 14.69 -15.94
CA ALA A 286 5.22 15.49 -14.77
C ALA A 286 5.57 14.80 -13.45
N LEU A 287 5.26 13.51 -13.31
CA LEU A 287 5.62 12.72 -12.11
C LEU A 287 7.14 12.64 -11.92
N ALA A 288 7.91 12.47 -13.00
CA ALA A 288 9.36 12.43 -12.94
C ALA A 288 9.96 13.75 -12.42
N ALA A 289 9.46 14.88 -12.92
CA ALA A 289 9.87 16.22 -12.50
C ALA A 289 9.52 16.51 -11.03
N ALA A 290 8.31 16.16 -10.61
CA ALA A 290 7.82 16.35 -9.25
C ALA A 290 8.41 15.36 -8.24
N ARG A 291 8.99 14.26 -8.69
CA ARG A 291 9.46 13.13 -7.87
C ARG A 291 8.33 12.46 -7.08
N THR A 292 7.10 12.54 -7.57
CA THR A 292 5.95 11.83 -7.03
C THR A 292 6.12 10.33 -7.24
N VAL A 293 5.83 9.51 -6.24
CA VAL A 293 5.93 8.05 -6.36
C VAL A 293 4.75 7.53 -7.20
N ALA A 294 5.04 6.71 -8.19
CA ALA A 294 4.03 5.96 -8.94
C ALA A 294 3.75 4.62 -8.24
N THR A 295 2.61 4.49 -7.57
CA THR A 295 2.21 3.24 -6.93
C THR A 295 1.37 2.41 -7.89
N LEU A 296 1.91 1.29 -8.38
CA LEU A 296 1.28 0.45 -9.37
C LEU A 296 0.53 -0.72 -8.73
N LEU A 297 -0.66 -1.02 -9.26
CA LEU A 297 -1.63 -1.94 -8.67
C LEU A 297 -2.00 -3.05 -9.68
N PRO A 298 -1.04 -3.94 -10.04
CA PRO A 298 -1.25 -4.90 -11.12
C PRO A 298 -2.34 -5.93 -10.81
N GLY A 299 -2.65 -6.15 -9.53
CA GLY A 299 -3.71 -7.06 -9.08
C GLY A 299 -5.10 -6.62 -9.55
N THR A 300 -5.37 -5.32 -9.53
CA THR A 300 -6.64 -4.72 -9.95
C THR A 300 -6.91 -4.97 -11.43
N MET A 301 -5.94 -4.65 -12.29
CA MET A 301 -6.08 -4.88 -13.72
C MET A 301 -6.24 -6.37 -14.06
N LEU A 302 -5.48 -7.24 -13.39
CA LEU A 302 -5.61 -8.69 -13.55
C LEU A 302 -7.02 -9.16 -13.17
N PHE A 303 -7.51 -8.79 -11.99
CA PHE A 303 -8.81 -9.25 -11.48
C PHE A 303 -9.99 -8.71 -12.28
N LEU A 304 -9.85 -7.51 -12.85
CA LEU A 304 -10.83 -6.92 -13.76
C LEU A 304 -10.76 -7.51 -15.17
N GLY A 305 -9.80 -8.37 -15.48
CA GLY A 305 -9.58 -8.92 -16.82
C GLY A 305 -9.17 -7.86 -17.85
N ARG A 306 -8.53 -6.78 -17.41
CA ARG A 306 -8.08 -5.71 -18.30
C ARG A 306 -6.74 -6.07 -18.94
N PRO A 307 -6.60 -5.92 -20.27
CA PRO A 307 -5.35 -6.25 -20.96
C PRO A 307 -4.24 -5.22 -20.74
N THR A 308 -4.59 -3.99 -20.38
CA THR A 308 -3.64 -2.89 -20.20
C THR A 308 -3.20 -2.82 -18.75
N GLN A 309 -1.88 -2.76 -18.55
CA GLN A 309 -1.23 -2.52 -17.26
C GLN A 309 -0.55 -1.15 -17.28
N ALA A 310 -0.23 -0.63 -16.10
CA ALA A 310 0.56 0.58 -15.98
C ALA A 310 1.93 0.44 -16.67
N PRO A 311 2.43 1.48 -17.38
CA PRO A 311 3.65 1.39 -18.18
C PRO A 311 4.92 1.52 -17.30
N ALA A 312 5.16 0.53 -16.43
CA ALA A 312 6.22 0.57 -15.42
C ALA A 312 7.62 0.80 -16.02
N ARG A 313 7.95 0.19 -17.17
CA ARG A 313 9.24 0.42 -17.83
C ARG A 313 9.42 1.88 -18.21
N ALA A 314 8.43 2.48 -18.88
CA ALA A 314 8.48 3.89 -19.27
C ALA A 314 8.59 4.83 -18.05
N LEU A 315 7.89 4.51 -16.95
CA LEU A 315 8.00 5.26 -15.70
C LEU A 315 9.43 5.21 -15.13
N ILE A 316 10.01 4.00 -15.01
CA ILE A 316 11.37 3.83 -14.47
C ILE A 316 12.41 4.52 -15.38
N GLU A 317 12.30 4.35 -16.71
CA GLU A 317 13.20 4.98 -17.68
C GLU A 317 13.12 6.51 -17.67
N ALA A 318 11.94 7.06 -17.42
CA ALA A 318 11.77 8.50 -17.21
C ALA A 318 12.26 9.00 -15.83
N GLY A 319 12.69 8.10 -14.94
CA GLY A 319 13.16 8.44 -13.61
C GLY A 319 12.05 8.65 -12.56
N VAL A 320 10.84 8.14 -12.81
CA VAL A 320 9.78 8.10 -11.80
C VAL A 320 10.08 6.96 -10.82
N PRO A 321 10.05 7.18 -9.49
CA PRO A 321 10.14 6.10 -8.53
C PRO A 321 8.85 5.27 -8.54
N VAL A 322 8.99 3.96 -8.78
CA VAL A 322 7.86 3.03 -8.85
C VAL A 322 7.74 2.22 -7.57
N ALA A 323 6.56 2.21 -6.96
CA ALA A 323 6.15 1.32 -5.88
C ALA A 323 5.13 0.28 -6.39
N LEU A 324 4.98 -0.83 -5.66
CA LEU A 324 3.95 -1.83 -5.83
C LEU A 324 3.05 -1.86 -4.61
N ALA A 325 1.74 -2.04 -4.82
CA ALA A 325 0.79 -2.27 -3.74
C ALA A 325 -0.31 -3.25 -4.17
N SER A 326 -1.07 -3.75 -3.19
CA SER A 326 -2.06 -4.80 -3.44
C SER A 326 -3.40 -4.26 -3.95
N ASP A 327 -3.73 -3.03 -3.61
CA ASP A 327 -5.10 -2.50 -3.73
C ASP A 327 -6.12 -3.40 -3.04
N PHE A 328 -5.75 -4.02 -1.92
CA PHE A 328 -6.65 -4.96 -1.25
C PHE A 328 -7.99 -4.33 -0.92
N ASN A 329 -9.03 -4.78 -1.62
CA ASN A 329 -10.39 -4.27 -1.52
C ASN A 329 -11.42 -5.37 -1.83
N PRO A 330 -12.72 -5.17 -1.51
CA PRO A 330 -13.72 -6.23 -1.67
C PRO A 330 -14.17 -6.51 -3.12
N GLY A 331 -13.77 -5.68 -4.10
CA GLY A 331 -14.37 -5.71 -5.43
C GLY A 331 -13.44 -5.92 -6.61
N THR A 332 -12.27 -5.32 -6.58
CA THR A 332 -11.35 -5.25 -7.73
C THR A 332 -9.97 -5.86 -7.46
N SER A 333 -9.62 -6.10 -6.19
CA SER A 333 -8.37 -6.77 -5.82
C SER A 333 -8.49 -7.47 -4.45
N PRO A 334 -9.20 -8.60 -4.34
CA PRO A 334 -9.45 -9.27 -3.05
C PRO A 334 -8.27 -10.18 -2.64
N THR A 335 -7.04 -9.68 -2.74
CA THR A 335 -5.83 -10.43 -2.36
C THR A 335 -5.05 -9.74 -1.26
N VAL A 336 -4.58 -10.54 -0.29
CA VAL A 336 -3.66 -10.12 0.77
C VAL A 336 -2.24 -10.69 0.54
N ASN A 337 -2.05 -11.42 -0.56
CA ASN A 337 -0.80 -12.11 -0.88
C ASN A 337 0.16 -11.15 -1.59
N PHE A 338 1.00 -10.45 -0.81
CA PHE A 338 1.97 -9.51 -1.38
C PHE A 338 3.06 -10.17 -2.24
N PRO A 339 3.60 -11.38 -1.93
CA PRO A 339 4.42 -12.16 -2.86
C PRO A 339 3.79 -12.35 -4.24
N PHE A 340 2.46 -12.53 -4.31
CA PHE A 340 1.75 -12.58 -5.59
C PHE A 340 1.75 -11.23 -6.32
N VAL A 341 1.68 -10.12 -5.60
CA VAL A 341 1.83 -8.78 -6.20
C VAL A 341 3.23 -8.61 -6.81
N LEU A 342 4.29 -9.11 -6.13
CA LEU A 342 5.64 -9.17 -6.71
C LEU A 342 5.67 -10.00 -8.00
N THR A 343 5.00 -11.18 -8.03
CA THR A 343 4.88 -12.00 -9.24
C THR A 343 4.27 -11.19 -10.39
N LEU A 344 3.21 -10.44 -10.13
CA LEU A 344 2.57 -9.59 -11.13
C LEU A 344 3.48 -8.43 -11.56
N GLY A 345 4.23 -7.85 -10.63
CA GLY A 345 5.26 -6.86 -10.94
C GLY A 345 6.27 -7.38 -11.96
N VAL A 346 6.76 -8.60 -11.76
CA VAL A 346 7.73 -9.24 -12.67
C VAL A 346 7.06 -9.66 -13.98
N SER A 347 5.92 -10.35 -13.93
CA SER A 347 5.31 -10.99 -15.11
C SER A 347 4.49 -10.02 -15.97
N GLN A 348 3.78 -9.06 -15.38
CA GLN A 348 2.88 -8.15 -16.08
C GLN A 348 3.50 -6.78 -16.31
N LEU A 349 4.25 -6.26 -15.34
CA LEU A 349 4.87 -4.95 -15.41
C LEU A 349 6.32 -4.98 -15.91
N ARG A 350 6.89 -6.18 -16.14
CA ARG A 350 8.27 -6.40 -16.61
C ARG A 350 9.34 -5.79 -15.69
N LEU A 351 9.07 -5.76 -14.40
CA LEU A 351 10.09 -5.43 -13.41
C LEU A 351 11.10 -6.58 -13.30
N SER A 352 12.38 -6.28 -13.09
CA SER A 352 13.29 -7.29 -12.55
C SER A 352 12.88 -7.66 -11.12
N VAL A 353 13.33 -8.80 -10.62
CA VAL A 353 13.05 -9.20 -9.23
C VAL A 353 13.60 -8.15 -8.26
N ALA A 354 14.77 -7.59 -8.50
CA ALA A 354 15.36 -6.53 -7.69
C ALA A 354 14.50 -5.26 -7.70
N GLU A 355 14.02 -4.82 -8.87
CA GLU A 355 13.09 -3.68 -8.97
C GLU A 355 11.79 -3.93 -8.22
N ALA A 356 11.25 -5.15 -8.29
CA ALA A 356 10.04 -5.52 -7.57
C ALA A 356 10.23 -5.47 -6.04
N PHE A 357 11.40 -5.94 -5.52
CA PHE A 357 11.73 -5.82 -4.10
C PHE A 357 11.84 -4.36 -3.65
N VAL A 358 12.56 -3.53 -4.39
CA VAL A 358 12.69 -2.09 -4.08
C VAL A 358 11.32 -1.40 -4.13
N ALA A 359 10.48 -1.75 -5.12
CA ALA A 359 9.12 -1.23 -5.25
C ALA A 359 8.21 -1.62 -4.07
N ALA A 360 8.38 -2.84 -3.55
CA ALA A 360 7.59 -3.42 -2.46
C ALA A 360 8.08 -3.01 -1.06
N THR A 361 9.21 -2.37 -0.94
CA THR A 361 9.86 -2.03 0.34
C THR A 361 10.23 -0.54 0.38
N VAL A 362 11.35 -0.13 -0.19
CA VAL A 362 11.86 1.25 -0.13
C VAL A 362 10.91 2.26 -0.77
N ASN A 363 10.42 1.97 -1.99
CA ASN A 363 9.53 2.89 -2.68
C ASN A 363 8.11 2.85 -2.12
N GLY A 364 7.62 1.67 -1.64
CA GLY A 364 6.40 1.60 -0.84
C GLY A 364 6.48 2.45 0.42
N ALA A 365 7.61 2.41 1.14
CA ALA A 365 7.86 3.28 2.29
C ALA A 365 7.90 4.76 1.89
N ALA A 366 8.49 5.09 0.75
CA ALA A 366 8.52 6.46 0.22
C ALA A 366 7.13 6.98 -0.14
N ALA A 367 6.26 6.13 -0.72
CA ALA A 367 4.86 6.44 -1.01
C ALA A 367 4.03 6.75 0.26
N LEU A 368 4.57 6.40 1.43
CA LEU A 368 3.99 6.70 2.75
C LEU A 368 4.79 7.74 3.54
N GLY A 369 5.83 8.34 2.93
CA GLY A 369 6.71 9.29 3.60
C GLY A 369 7.53 8.69 4.75
N LEU A 370 7.84 7.38 4.68
CA LEU A 370 8.54 6.61 5.73
C LEU A 370 9.89 6.05 5.27
N ALA A 371 10.40 6.45 4.10
CA ALA A 371 11.63 5.89 3.52
C ALA A 371 12.90 6.09 4.36
N GLN A 372 12.87 6.95 5.36
CA GLN A 372 13.98 7.16 6.31
C GLN A 372 13.92 6.24 7.53
N GLU A 373 12.83 5.49 7.68
CA GLU A 373 12.56 4.71 8.90
C GLU A 373 12.45 3.21 8.64
N ILE A 374 11.85 2.82 7.49
CA ILE A 374 11.52 1.44 7.13
C ILE A 374 11.85 1.12 5.67
N GLY A 375 11.68 -0.15 5.28
CA GLY A 375 11.86 -0.62 3.91
C GLY A 375 13.30 -1.05 3.57
N GLN A 376 14.22 -0.99 4.55
CA GLN A 376 15.61 -1.42 4.39
C GLN A 376 16.08 -2.22 5.61
N ILE A 377 16.98 -3.18 5.40
CA ILE A 377 17.77 -3.81 6.47
C ILE A 377 19.11 -3.07 6.52
N ALA A 378 19.14 -1.95 7.22
CA ALA A 378 20.32 -1.08 7.36
C ALA A 378 20.38 -0.48 8.77
N PRO A 379 21.59 -0.16 9.28
CA PRO A 379 21.73 0.43 10.62
C PRO A 379 20.85 1.67 10.82
N GLY A 380 20.16 1.73 11.96
CA GLY A 380 19.25 2.80 12.34
C GLY A 380 17.80 2.65 11.86
N PHE A 381 17.51 1.80 10.88
CA PHE A 381 16.16 1.49 10.43
C PHE A 381 15.42 0.62 11.45
N HIS A 382 14.09 0.64 11.43
CA HIS A 382 13.28 -0.30 12.18
C HIS A 382 13.47 -1.73 11.65
N ALA A 383 13.54 -2.69 12.55
CA ALA A 383 13.61 -4.11 12.21
C ALA A 383 12.22 -4.66 11.83
N ASP A 384 11.67 -4.12 10.74
CA ASP A 384 10.48 -4.63 10.09
C ASP A 384 10.96 -5.68 9.08
N LEU A 385 10.80 -6.97 9.40
CA LEU A 385 11.46 -8.08 8.72
C LEU A 385 10.45 -9.18 8.33
N ALA A 386 10.75 -9.89 7.25
CA ALA A 386 10.02 -11.10 6.85
C ALA A 386 11.00 -12.23 6.50
N LEU A 387 10.72 -13.43 7.00
CA LEU A 387 11.51 -14.65 6.74
C LEU A 387 10.71 -15.59 5.84
N PHE A 388 11.30 -15.99 4.73
CA PHE A 388 10.70 -16.89 3.74
C PHE A 388 11.39 -18.23 3.69
N ASP A 389 10.61 -19.33 3.58
CA ASP A 389 11.10 -20.69 3.36
C ASP A 389 11.44 -20.92 1.89
N VAL A 390 12.51 -20.27 1.49
CA VAL A 390 13.13 -20.39 0.16
C VAL A 390 14.64 -20.20 0.32
N ARG A 391 15.43 -20.59 -0.69
CA ARG A 391 16.91 -20.50 -0.63
C ARG A 391 17.47 -19.32 -1.40
N ASP A 392 16.69 -18.80 -2.35
CA ASP A 392 17.03 -17.65 -3.17
C ASP A 392 15.86 -16.68 -3.19
N HIS A 393 16.11 -15.38 -3.07
CA HIS A 393 15.07 -14.35 -3.04
C HIS A 393 14.19 -14.34 -4.28
N ARG A 394 14.72 -14.83 -5.42
CA ARG A 394 13.98 -14.91 -6.69
C ARG A 394 12.86 -15.95 -6.64
N GLU A 395 12.93 -16.90 -5.72
CA GLU A 395 11.87 -17.88 -5.50
C GLU A 395 10.61 -17.26 -4.88
N ILE A 396 10.70 -16.12 -4.17
CA ILE A 396 9.55 -15.48 -3.54
C ILE A 396 8.48 -15.08 -4.57
N PRO A 397 8.79 -14.36 -5.66
CA PRO A 397 7.83 -14.11 -6.73
C PRO A 397 7.63 -15.29 -7.70
N TYR A 398 8.50 -16.30 -7.68
CA TYR A 398 8.42 -17.44 -8.59
C TYR A 398 7.31 -18.43 -8.19
N TRP A 399 7.22 -18.78 -6.92
CA TRP A 399 6.19 -19.67 -6.37
C TRP A 399 4.87 -18.91 -6.16
N TYR A 400 4.29 -18.40 -7.25
CA TYR A 400 3.09 -17.56 -7.18
C TYR A 400 1.90 -18.32 -6.59
N GLY A 401 1.19 -17.64 -5.68
CA GLY A 401 0.06 -18.25 -4.97
C GLY A 401 0.45 -18.99 -3.69
N ASP A 402 1.67 -19.52 -3.57
CA ASP A 402 2.15 -20.20 -2.38
C ASP A 402 2.45 -19.21 -1.25
N ARG A 403 2.06 -19.59 -0.03
CA ARG A 403 2.49 -18.88 1.17
C ARG A 403 3.82 -19.44 1.67
N ARG A 404 4.92 -18.77 1.36
CA ARG A 404 6.28 -19.13 1.77
C ARG A 404 6.79 -18.30 2.95
N CYS A 405 6.06 -17.29 3.40
CA CYS A 405 6.44 -16.52 4.58
C CYS A 405 6.23 -17.36 5.84
N GLN A 406 7.31 -17.56 6.60
CA GLN A 406 7.31 -18.30 7.87
C GLN A 406 7.08 -17.39 9.06
N ARG A 407 7.71 -16.22 9.09
CA ARG A 407 7.66 -15.31 10.23
C ARG A 407 7.76 -13.86 9.76
N THR A 408 7.08 -12.98 10.47
CA THR A 408 7.09 -11.54 10.23
C THR A 408 7.30 -10.80 11.54
N TRP A 409 8.18 -9.80 11.54
CA TRP A 409 8.47 -8.94 12.70
C TRP A 409 8.24 -7.47 12.33
N VAL A 410 7.74 -6.69 13.29
CA VAL A 410 7.61 -5.24 13.19
C VAL A 410 8.33 -4.61 14.39
N GLY A 411 9.33 -3.78 14.11
CA GLY A 411 10.19 -3.24 15.16
C GLY A 411 10.80 -4.34 16.03
N GLY A 412 11.22 -5.45 15.44
CA GLY A 412 11.79 -6.61 16.14
C GLY A 412 10.78 -7.45 16.94
N ARG A 413 9.50 -7.06 16.98
CA ARG A 413 8.43 -7.83 17.65
C ARG A 413 7.76 -8.77 16.66
N LEU A 414 7.55 -10.01 17.07
CA LEU A 414 6.92 -11.03 16.23
C LEU A 414 5.46 -10.65 15.96
N ALA A 415 5.11 -10.52 14.70
CA ALA A 415 3.76 -10.19 14.21
C ALA A 415 3.04 -11.42 13.64
N HIS A 416 3.79 -12.39 13.09
CA HIS A 416 3.22 -13.62 12.55
C HIS A 416 4.22 -14.78 12.66
N VAL A 417 3.68 -15.98 12.96
CA VAL A 417 4.36 -17.30 12.85
C VAL A 417 3.49 -18.19 11.98
N GLY A 418 4.08 -18.77 10.91
CA GLY A 418 3.43 -19.69 9.99
C GLY A 418 3.37 -21.13 10.45
#